data_bf01e073874d34de5eeb95fcb7fd66b5
#
_entry.id   bf01e073874d34de5eeb95fcb7fd66b5
#
_cell.length_a   1.000
_cell.length_b   1.000
_cell.length_c   1.000
_cell.angle_alpha   90.00
_cell.angle_beta   90.00
_cell.angle_gamma   90.00
#
_symmetry.space_group_name_H-M   'P 1'
#
loop_
_entity.id
_entity.type
_entity.pdbx_description
1 polymer ?
#
loop_
_entity_poly.entity_id
_entity_poly.type
_entity_poly.pdbx_seq_one_letter_code
_entity_poly.pdbx_strand_id
1 'polypeptide(L)'
;PTEFSDLIRISGLSHGTDVWLGNAQTLIEQGIATISTAICTRDDIMIYLISMGLDSEQSFTIMESVRKGKGLKEEWKEEMRAHNVPEWYIDSCLKIKYMFPKAHAAAYVMMAWRIAYCKVFYPLAYYAAYFSIRATGFNYEIMCQGKERLEYFYKDYTRRKDSLSKKEQDVYRDMRIVQEMYARGFDFTPIDIYRALPDRFQIIDGKLMPALNTIEGMGDNAAIAVAEAAKDGKFLSKDDFRQRTKVTKSTIDLMADLGLLGDMPESNQLSLFDFA
;
A
#
# COMPACT_ATOMS: atom_id res chain seq x y z
N PRO A 1 -20.04 2.66 3.52
CA PRO A 1 -19.83 3.02 4.91
C PRO A 1 -20.10 4.50 5.12
N THR A 2 -20.77 4.85 6.18
CA THR A 2 -21.09 6.22 6.56
C THR A 2 -20.40 6.63 7.86
N GLU A 3 -19.96 5.65 8.63
CA GLU A 3 -19.29 5.85 9.90
C GLU A 3 -18.11 4.88 10.10
N PHE A 4 -17.27 5.15 11.10
CA PHE A 4 -16.09 4.35 11.40
C PHE A 4 -16.42 2.90 11.76
N SER A 5 -17.53 2.68 12.45
CA SER A 5 -18.03 1.34 12.80
C SER A 5 -18.31 0.48 11.56
N ASP A 6 -18.76 1.07 10.46
CA ASP A 6 -18.98 0.34 9.20
C ASP A 6 -17.69 -0.22 8.61
N LEU A 7 -16.57 0.49 8.75
CA LEU A 7 -15.27 0.00 8.30
C LEU A 7 -14.82 -1.22 9.10
N ILE A 8 -15.11 -1.26 10.41
CA ILE A 8 -14.83 -2.42 11.26
C ILE A 8 -15.66 -3.61 10.80
N ARG A 9 -16.94 -3.40 10.48
CA ARG A 9 -17.83 -4.44 9.96
C ARG A 9 -17.38 -4.96 8.60
N ILE A 10 -17.01 -4.08 7.67
CA ILE A 10 -16.44 -4.43 6.35
C ILE A 10 -15.16 -5.26 6.52
N SER A 11 -14.30 -4.89 7.45
CA SER A 11 -13.09 -5.66 7.77
C SER A 11 -13.44 -7.06 8.25
N GLY A 12 -14.42 -7.19 9.14
CA GLY A 12 -14.94 -8.48 9.59
C GLY A 12 -15.47 -9.36 8.45
N LEU A 13 -16.31 -8.76 7.59
CA LEU A 13 -16.87 -9.43 6.42
C LEU A 13 -15.82 -9.92 5.42
N SER A 14 -14.75 -9.14 5.21
CA SER A 14 -13.70 -9.47 4.23
C SER A 14 -12.69 -10.51 4.71
N HIS A 15 -12.55 -10.70 6.02
CA HIS A 15 -11.59 -11.63 6.62
C HIS A 15 -12.23 -12.90 7.18
N GLY A 16 -13.57 -13.01 7.19
CA GLY A 16 -14.28 -14.23 7.53
C GLY A 16 -14.42 -15.18 6.34
N THR A 17 -14.75 -16.44 6.62
CA THR A 17 -15.05 -17.44 5.58
C THR A 17 -16.57 -17.70 5.61
N ASP A 18 -17.21 -17.58 4.44
CA ASP A 18 -18.68 -17.72 4.25
C ASP A 18 -19.50 -16.74 5.12
N VAL A 19 -18.92 -15.56 5.38
CA VAL A 19 -19.60 -14.46 6.09
C VAL A 19 -20.21 -13.47 5.11
N TRP A 20 -19.52 -13.16 3.99
CA TRP A 20 -19.98 -12.20 2.99
C TRP A 20 -20.75 -12.86 1.85
N LEU A 21 -20.07 -13.63 0.99
CA LEU A 21 -20.67 -14.25 -0.20
C LEU A 21 -21.74 -15.27 0.17
N GLY A 22 -22.93 -15.13 -0.44
CA GLY A 22 -24.07 -16.02 -0.19
C GLY A 22 -24.66 -15.91 1.22
N ASN A 23 -24.21 -14.97 2.04
CA ASN A 23 -24.65 -14.74 3.41
C ASN A 23 -24.99 -13.25 3.60
N ALA A 24 -24.18 -12.44 4.27
CA ALA A 24 -24.48 -11.04 4.56
C ALA A 24 -24.75 -10.24 3.28
N GLN A 25 -24.03 -10.47 2.18
CA GLN A 25 -24.27 -9.85 0.89
C GLN A 25 -25.73 -10.06 0.43
N THR A 26 -26.18 -11.31 0.38
CA THR A 26 -27.54 -11.65 -0.06
C THR A 26 -28.61 -11.04 0.83
N LEU A 27 -28.39 -11.06 2.16
CA LEU A 27 -29.34 -10.48 3.12
C LEU A 27 -29.47 -8.96 2.94
N ILE A 28 -28.36 -8.26 2.66
CA ILE A 28 -28.37 -6.82 2.43
C ILE A 28 -29.00 -6.49 1.07
N GLU A 29 -28.66 -7.21 0.00
CA GLU A 29 -29.25 -7.02 -1.34
C GLU A 29 -30.76 -7.25 -1.35
N GLN A 30 -31.26 -8.18 -0.53
CA GLN A 30 -32.70 -8.45 -0.37
C GLN A 30 -33.39 -7.49 0.61
N GLY A 31 -32.67 -6.57 1.25
CA GLY A 31 -33.25 -5.64 2.23
C GLY A 31 -33.67 -6.30 3.56
N ILE A 32 -33.24 -7.55 3.82
CA ILE A 32 -33.52 -8.28 5.06
C ILE A 32 -32.64 -7.77 6.21
N ALA A 33 -31.42 -7.44 5.92
CA ALA A 33 -30.45 -6.88 6.86
C ALA A 33 -29.78 -5.61 6.30
N THR A 34 -29.10 -4.87 7.17
CA THR A 34 -28.22 -3.77 6.82
C THR A 34 -26.80 -4.11 7.26
N ILE A 35 -25.81 -3.30 6.89
CA ILE A 35 -24.44 -3.49 7.38
C ILE A 35 -24.35 -3.45 8.91
N SER A 36 -25.28 -2.72 9.57
CA SER A 36 -25.31 -2.59 11.03
C SER A 36 -26.02 -3.75 11.74
N THR A 37 -26.84 -4.52 11.03
CA THR A 37 -27.61 -5.65 11.59
C THR A 37 -27.13 -7.01 11.13
N ALA A 38 -26.40 -7.09 10.00
CA ALA A 38 -25.80 -8.33 9.53
C ALA A 38 -24.67 -8.80 10.47
N ILE A 39 -24.43 -10.10 10.49
CA ILE A 39 -23.32 -10.70 11.24
C ILE A 39 -22.03 -10.42 10.50
N CYS A 40 -21.16 -9.61 11.09
CA CYS A 40 -19.88 -9.18 10.50
C CYS A 40 -18.68 -9.74 11.24
N THR A 41 -18.74 -9.77 12.59
CA THR A 41 -17.69 -10.28 13.47
C THR A 41 -18.27 -11.28 14.46
N ARG A 42 -17.40 -12.11 15.07
CA ARG A 42 -17.87 -13.08 16.07
C ARG A 42 -18.57 -12.41 17.25
N ASP A 43 -18.08 -11.24 17.65
CA ASP A 43 -18.61 -10.49 18.79
C ASP A 43 -20.05 -10.01 18.53
N ASP A 44 -20.43 -9.79 17.26
CA ASP A 44 -21.80 -9.39 16.90
C ASP A 44 -22.82 -10.47 17.29
N ILE A 45 -22.46 -11.77 17.15
CA ILE A 45 -23.33 -12.88 17.55
C ILE A 45 -23.58 -12.85 19.05
N MET A 46 -22.50 -12.79 19.85
CA MET A 46 -22.62 -12.81 21.31
C MET A 46 -23.45 -11.63 21.81
N ILE A 47 -23.16 -10.42 21.35
CA ILE A 47 -23.83 -9.20 21.79
C ILE A 47 -25.31 -9.23 21.39
N TYR A 48 -25.60 -9.67 20.15
CA TYR A 48 -26.98 -9.76 19.67
C TYR A 48 -27.80 -10.76 20.49
N LEU A 49 -27.28 -11.96 20.73
CA LEU A 49 -28.00 -12.98 21.51
C LEU A 49 -28.24 -12.52 22.96
N ILE A 50 -27.27 -11.87 23.59
CA ILE A 50 -27.45 -11.26 24.91
C ILE A 50 -28.56 -10.18 24.87
N SER A 51 -28.57 -9.33 23.84
CA SER A 51 -29.61 -8.31 23.69
C SER A 51 -31.02 -8.88 23.45
N MET A 52 -31.10 -10.09 22.89
CA MET A 52 -32.34 -10.83 22.73
C MET A 52 -32.77 -11.56 24.00
N GLY A 53 -31.97 -11.52 25.06
CA GLY A 53 -32.29 -12.08 26.38
C GLY A 53 -31.71 -13.47 26.65
N LEU A 54 -30.85 -14.02 25.78
CA LEU A 54 -30.16 -15.28 26.07
C LEU A 54 -29.10 -15.06 27.16
N ASP A 55 -28.80 -16.12 27.91
CA ASP A 55 -27.76 -16.14 28.90
C ASP A 55 -26.38 -15.81 28.27
N SER A 56 -25.54 -15.06 29.00
CA SER A 56 -24.28 -14.57 28.48
C SER A 56 -23.25 -15.67 28.24
N GLU A 57 -23.18 -16.69 29.09
CA GLU A 57 -22.26 -17.83 28.95
C GLU A 57 -22.70 -18.70 27.76
N GLN A 58 -23.99 -18.91 27.61
CA GLN A 58 -24.53 -19.61 26.47
C GLN A 58 -24.32 -18.84 25.16
N SER A 59 -24.59 -17.53 25.17
CA SER A 59 -24.33 -16.66 23.99
C SER A 59 -22.87 -16.72 23.55
N PHE A 60 -21.93 -16.72 24.51
CA PHE A 60 -20.50 -16.92 24.24
C PHE A 60 -20.24 -18.32 23.63
N THR A 61 -20.84 -19.36 24.17
CA THR A 61 -20.67 -20.74 23.70
C THR A 61 -21.19 -20.92 22.27
N ILE A 62 -22.35 -20.34 21.97
CA ILE A 62 -22.94 -20.33 20.62
C ILE A 62 -22.01 -19.57 19.67
N MET A 63 -21.57 -18.37 20.03
CA MET A 63 -20.63 -17.58 19.25
C MET A 63 -19.35 -18.35 18.93
N GLU A 64 -18.74 -19.01 19.93
CA GLU A 64 -17.51 -19.80 19.73
C GLU A 64 -17.72 -21.00 18.83
N SER A 65 -18.90 -21.62 18.84
CA SER A 65 -19.24 -22.72 17.93
C SER A 65 -19.35 -22.21 16.48
N VAL A 66 -20.11 -21.14 16.26
CA VAL A 66 -20.28 -20.52 14.94
C VAL A 66 -18.94 -20.01 14.39
N ARG A 67 -18.17 -19.31 15.19
CA ARG A 67 -16.84 -18.80 14.81
C ARG A 67 -15.90 -19.87 14.27
N LYS A 68 -15.98 -21.06 14.82
CA LYS A 68 -15.15 -22.24 14.45
C LYS A 68 -15.76 -23.07 13.32
N GLY A 69 -16.89 -22.65 12.74
CA GLY A 69 -17.59 -23.38 11.69
C GLY A 69 -18.25 -24.68 12.14
N LYS A 70 -18.51 -24.84 13.43
CA LYS A 70 -19.17 -26.03 14.00
C LYS A 70 -20.69 -25.96 13.92
N GLY A 71 -21.24 -24.82 13.51
CA GLY A 71 -22.67 -24.58 13.41
C GLY A 71 -23.38 -24.47 14.76
N LEU A 72 -24.68 -24.77 14.75
CA LEU A 72 -25.59 -24.65 15.89
C LEU A 72 -26.16 -26.02 16.24
N LYS A 73 -26.28 -26.33 17.54
CA LYS A 73 -27.04 -27.47 18.03
C LYS A 73 -28.55 -27.18 17.96
N GLU A 74 -29.39 -28.21 17.87
CA GLU A 74 -30.84 -28.03 17.82
C GLU A 74 -31.40 -27.31 19.06
N GLU A 75 -30.92 -27.66 20.26
CA GLU A 75 -31.32 -27.00 21.51
C GLU A 75 -31.05 -25.48 21.50
N TRP A 76 -29.94 -25.04 20.87
CA TRP A 76 -29.61 -23.62 20.74
C TRP A 76 -30.52 -22.89 19.74
N LYS A 77 -30.89 -23.55 18.64
CA LYS A 77 -31.84 -22.99 17.67
C LYS A 77 -33.22 -22.79 18.28
N GLU A 78 -33.71 -23.78 19.05
CA GLU A 78 -34.98 -23.71 19.76
C GLU A 78 -35.01 -22.55 20.75
N GLU A 79 -33.91 -22.38 21.50
CA GLU A 79 -33.79 -21.28 22.45
C GLU A 79 -33.67 -19.92 21.75
N MET A 80 -32.91 -19.82 20.67
CA MET A 80 -32.84 -18.60 19.85
C MET A 80 -34.27 -18.22 19.35
N ARG A 81 -35.06 -19.16 18.87
CA ARG A 81 -36.45 -18.93 18.45
C ARG A 81 -37.34 -18.49 19.61
N ALA A 82 -37.18 -19.12 20.78
CA ALA A 82 -37.94 -18.75 22.00
C ALA A 82 -37.66 -17.29 22.42
N HIS A 83 -36.48 -16.77 22.11
CA HIS A 83 -36.09 -15.38 22.34
C HIS A 83 -36.31 -14.47 21.11
N ASN A 84 -37.13 -14.88 20.15
CA ASN A 84 -37.48 -14.12 18.95
C ASN A 84 -36.29 -13.77 18.04
N VAL A 85 -35.23 -14.56 18.05
CA VAL A 85 -34.15 -14.45 17.05
C VAL A 85 -34.73 -14.89 15.70
N PRO A 86 -34.64 -14.04 14.64
CA PRO A 86 -35.26 -14.36 13.36
C PRO A 86 -34.51 -15.49 12.63
N GLU A 87 -35.26 -16.28 11.84
CA GLU A 87 -34.70 -17.44 11.10
C GLU A 87 -33.54 -17.07 10.21
N TRP A 88 -33.60 -15.93 9.52
CA TRP A 88 -32.49 -15.49 8.68
C TRP A 88 -31.16 -15.34 9.45
N TYR A 89 -31.23 -14.96 10.76
CA TYR A 89 -30.05 -14.85 11.62
C TYR A 89 -29.48 -16.23 11.97
N ILE A 90 -30.35 -17.17 12.29
CA ILE A 90 -30.02 -18.59 12.55
C ILE A 90 -29.38 -19.21 11.31
N ASP A 91 -30.00 -18.98 10.12
CA ASP A 91 -29.47 -19.46 8.85
C ASP A 91 -28.10 -18.84 8.49
N SER A 92 -27.93 -17.56 8.80
CA SER A 92 -26.66 -16.88 8.64
C SER A 92 -25.56 -17.51 9.49
N CYS A 93 -25.85 -17.79 10.77
CA CYS A 93 -24.90 -18.51 11.66
C CYS A 93 -24.50 -19.88 11.12
N LEU A 94 -25.43 -20.63 10.51
CA LEU A 94 -25.18 -21.97 9.97
C LEU A 94 -24.25 -21.99 8.74
N LYS A 95 -24.24 -20.90 7.96
CA LYS A 95 -23.40 -20.76 6.77
C LYS A 95 -21.94 -20.47 7.13
N ILE A 96 -21.67 -19.82 8.24
CA ILE A 96 -20.36 -19.31 8.64
C ILE A 96 -19.38 -20.47 8.93
N LYS A 97 -18.17 -20.38 8.36
CA LYS A 97 -17.08 -21.33 8.60
C LYS A 97 -15.97 -20.75 9.47
N TYR A 98 -15.73 -19.45 9.37
CA TYR A 98 -14.77 -18.75 10.23
C TYR A 98 -15.16 -17.28 10.38
N MET A 99 -15.02 -16.76 11.59
CA MET A 99 -15.30 -15.37 11.89
C MET A 99 -14.11 -14.64 12.50
N PHE A 100 -14.00 -13.39 12.10
CA PHE A 100 -12.95 -12.48 12.53
C PHE A 100 -13.33 -11.77 13.83
N PRO A 101 -12.37 -11.56 14.78
CA PRO A 101 -12.66 -10.87 16.03
C PRO A 101 -12.84 -9.36 15.82
N LYS A 102 -13.85 -8.75 16.46
CA LYS A 102 -14.13 -7.31 16.34
C LYS A 102 -13.00 -6.43 16.85
N ALA A 103 -12.40 -6.77 17.99
CA ALA A 103 -11.28 -6.01 18.55
C ALA A 103 -10.07 -5.98 17.61
N HIS A 104 -9.78 -7.11 16.96
CA HIS A 104 -8.70 -7.20 15.97
C HIS A 104 -9.03 -6.35 14.72
N ALA A 105 -10.26 -6.46 14.19
CA ALA A 105 -10.73 -5.62 13.08
C ALA A 105 -10.63 -4.13 13.42
N ALA A 106 -11.04 -3.73 14.62
CA ALA A 106 -10.98 -2.35 15.09
C ALA A 106 -9.54 -1.82 15.14
N ALA A 107 -8.58 -2.61 15.62
CA ALA A 107 -7.19 -2.21 15.68
C ALA A 107 -6.60 -1.97 14.27
N TYR A 108 -6.84 -2.87 13.33
CA TYR A 108 -6.36 -2.72 11.94
C TYR A 108 -7.06 -1.58 11.20
N VAL A 109 -8.36 -1.42 11.36
CA VAL A 109 -9.12 -0.32 10.76
C VAL A 109 -8.65 1.02 11.30
N MET A 110 -8.35 1.12 12.61
CA MET A 110 -7.79 2.34 13.19
C MET A 110 -6.44 2.70 12.58
N MET A 111 -5.56 1.72 12.37
CA MET A 111 -4.28 1.93 11.66
C MET A 111 -4.50 2.40 10.23
N ALA A 112 -5.38 1.73 9.48
CA ALA A 112 -5.72 2.11 8.12
C ALA A 112 -6.30 3.52 8.04
N TRP A 113 -7.18 3.89 8.99
CA TRP A 113 -7.77 5.22 9.08
C TRP A 113 -6.73 6.31 9.33
N ARG A 114 -5.76 6.06 10.20
CA ARG A 114 -4.64 6.99 10.47
C ARG A 114 -3.81 7.23 9.21
N ILE A 115 -3.51 6.18 8.45
CA ILE A 115 -2.78 6.30 7.18
C ILE A 115 -3.61 7.06 6.15
N ALA A 116 -4.92 6.79 6.06
CA ALA A 116 -5.83 7.54 5.19
C ALA A 116 -5.88 9.03 5.56
N TYR A 117 -5.90 9.37 6.84
CA TYR A 117 -5.80 10.75 7.32
C TYR A 117 -4.51 11.43 6.82
N CYS A 118 -3.37 10.77 6.97
CA CYS A 118 -2.09 11.28 6.44
C CYS A 118 -2.14 11.49 4.93
N LYS A 119 -2.75 10.56 4.19
CA LYS A 119 -2.89 10.66 2.73
C LYS A 119 -3.75 11.86 2.29
N VAL A 120 -4.76 12.22 3.09
CA VAL A 120 -5.66 13.35 2.80
C VAL A 120 -5.01 14.68 3.18
N PHE A 121 -4.49 14.80 4.40
CA PHE A 121 -4.05 16.07 4.98
C PHE A 121 -2.55 16.33 4.83
N TYR A 122 -1.74 15.29 4.62
CA TYR A 122 -0.27 15.36 4.44
C TYR A 122 0.18 14.52 3.24
N PRO A 123 -0.38 14.77 2.04
CA PRO A 123 -0.21 13.85 0.90
C PRO A 123 1.25 13.67 0.49
N LEU A 124 2.07 14.70 0.44
CA LEU A 124 3.49 14.58 0.10
C LEU A 124 4.24 13.69 1.11
N ALA A 125 3.97 13.85 2.41
CA ALA A 125 4.57 13.00 3.43
C ALA A 125 4.10 11.53 3.30
N TYR A 126 2.81 11.31 2.96
CA TYR A 126 2.30 9.98 2.68
C TYR A 126 3.03 9.33 1.49
N TYR A 127 3.14 10.03 0.35
CA TYR A 127 3.83 9.49 -0.83
C TYR A 127 5.33 9.29 -0.57
N ALA A 128 6.01 10.23 0.10
CA ALA A 128 7.40 10.07 0.49
C ALA A 128 7.62 8.80 1.31
N ALA A 129 6.80 8.57 2.33
CA ALA A 129 6.86 7.37 3.16
C ALA A 129 6.52 6.10 2.37
N TYR A 130 5.49 6.13 1.52
CA TYR A 130 5.10 4.99 0.69
C TYR A 130 6.25 4.58 -0.25
N PHE A 131 6.80 5.52 -1.02
CA PHE A 131 7.87 5.23 -1.97
C PHE A 131 9.20 4.85 -1.30
N SER A 132 9.45 5.34 -0.09
CA SER A 132 10.65 4.97 0.66
C SER A 132 10.59 3.57 1.31
N ILE A 133 9.38 3.09 1.68
CA ILE A 133 9.24 1.93 2.56
C ILE A 133 8.44 0.79 1.92
N ARG A 134 7.41 1.11 1.13
CA ARG A 134 6.46 0.12 0.58
C ARG A 134 6.67 -0.20 -0.88
N ALA A 135 7.17 0.76 -1.66
CA ALA A 135 7.46 0.56 -3.07
C ALA A 135 8.66 -0.39 -3.23
N THR A 136 8.51 -1.43 -4.03
CA THR A 136 9.55 -2.43 -4.33
C THR A 136 9.95 -2.44 -5.80
N GLY A 137 9.23 -1.67 -6.64
CA GLY A 137 9.46 -1.54 -8.07
C GLY A 137 9.58 -0.09 -8.53
N PHE A 138 9.86 0.87 -7.63
CA PHE A 138 10.00 2.25 -8.04
C PHE A 138 11.20 2.43 -8.99
N ASN A 139 10.96 3.07 -10.12
CA ASN A 139 11.98 3.32 -11.15
C ASN A 139 11.94 4.79 -11.57
N TYR A 140 13.06 5.49 -11.38
CA TYR A 140 13.19 6.92 -11.64
C TYR A 140 12.90 7.27 -13.10
N GLU A 141 13.47 6.52 -14.04
CA GLU A 141 13.34 6.78 -15.48
C GLU A 141 11.90 6.66 -15.97
N ILE A 142 11.16 5.70 -15.44
CA ILE A 142 9.76 5.45 -15.82
C ILE A 142 8.82 6.44 -15.15
N MET A 143 9.06 6.77 -13.88
CA MET A 143 8.06 7.38 -13.00
C MET A 143 8.26 8.89 -12.78
N CYS A 144 9.50 9.38 -12.90
CA CYS A 144 9.83 10.76 -12.53
C CYS A 144 10.05 11.71 -13.71
N GLN A 145 9.92 11.22 -14.94
CA GLN A 145 10.10 12.02 -16.16
C GLN A 145 8.77 12.60 -16.71
N GLY A 146 7.81 12.85 -15.82
CA GLY A 146 6.52 13.44 -16.13
C GLY A 146 5.41 12.44 -16.41
N LYS A 147 4.19 12.96 -16.35
CA LYS A 147 2.95 12.17 -16.47
C LYS A 147 2.83 11.42 -17.79
N GLU A 148 3.23 12.05 -18.90
CA GLU A 148 3.10 11.47 -20.25
C GLU A 148 3.99 10.22 -20.40
N ARG A 149 5.22 10.28 -19.87
CA ARG A 149 6.13 9.14 -19.88
C ARG A 149 5.59 7.99 -19.03
N LEU A 150 5.09 8.28 -17.84
CA LEU A 150 4.45 7.29 -16.98
C LEU A 150 3.28 6.60 -17.70
N GLU A 151 2.38 7.38 -18.33
CA GLU A 151 1.22 6.84 -19.04
C GLU A 151 1.60 5.95 -20.23
N TYR A 152 2.69 6.29 -20.94
CA TYR A 152 3.24 5.46 -22.01
C TYR A 152 3.62 4.06 -21.49
N PHE A 153 4.43 4.00 -20.44
CA PHE A 153 4.84 2.72 -19.84
C PHE A 153 3.66 1.99 -19.18
N TYR A 154 2.77 2.70 -18.53
CA TYR A 154 1.58 2.11 -17.92
C TYR A 154 0.69 1.40 -18.93
N LYS A 155 0.47 1.99 -20.12
CA LYS A 155 -0.29 1.36 -21.23
C LYS A 155 0.42 0.12 -21.74
N ASP A 156 1.74 0.15 -21.90
CA ASP A 156 2.50 -1.01 -22.35
C ASP A 156 2.42 -2.15 -21.34
N TYR A 157 2.64 -1.87 -20.04
CA TYR A 157 2.54 -2.86 -18.99
C TYR A 157 1.12 -3.42 -18.84
N THR A 158 0.09 -2.60 -19.03
CA THR A 158 -1.30 -3.06 -19.04
C THR A 158 -1.56 -4.04 -20.16
N ARG A 159 -1.02 -3.77 -21.36
CA ARG A 159 -1.16 -4.66 -22.53
C ARG A 159 -0.49 -6.01 -22.32
N ARG A 160 0.66 -6.03 -21.63
CA ARG A 160 1.47 -7.22 -21.36
C ARG A 160 1.23 -7.85 -19.99
N LYS A 161 0.12 -7.50 -19.32
CA LYS A 161 -0.11 -7.81 -17.90
C LYS A 161 0.13 -9.28 -17.54
N ASP A 162 -0.33 -10.21 -18.38
CA ASP A 162 -0.24 -11.65 -18.12
C ASP A 162 1.16 -12.24 -18.35
N SER A 163 2.06 -11.48 -19.00
CA SER A 163 3.44 -11.89 -19.31
C SER A 163 4.50 -11.15 -18.49
N LEU A 164 4.10 -10.29 -17.57
CA LEU A 164 5.02 -9.51 -16.75
C LEU A 164 5.82 -10.40 -15.80
N SER A 165 7.15 -10.21 -15.79
CA SER A 165 8.02 -10.79 -14.77
C SER A 165 7.66 -10.24 -13.38
N LYS A 166 8.14 -10.90 -12.32
CA LYS A 166 7.91 -10.45 -10.94
C LYS A 166 8.37 -9.01 -10.70
N LYS A 167 9.55 -8.64 -11.20
CA LYS A 167 10.08 -7.25 -11.13
C LYS A 167 9.13 -6.27 -11.84
N GLU A 168 8.66 -6.61 -13.04
CA GLU A 168 7.76 -5.75 -13.80
C GLU A 168 6.38 -5.62 -13.13
N GLN A 169 5.87 -6.66 -12.48
CA GLN A 169 4.63 -6.59 -11.70
C GLN A 169 4.75 -5.59 -10.53
N ASP A 170 5.90 -5.56 -9.87
CA ASP A 170 6.19 -4.61 -8.80
C ASP A 170 6.26 -3.17 -9.36
N VAL A 171 6.94 -2.96 -10.50
CA VAL A 171 6.96 -1.67 -11.20
C VAL A 171 5.54 -1.24 -11.59
N TYR A 172 4.75 -2.13 -12.17
CA TYR A 172 3.37 -1.84 -12.57
C TYR A 172 2.47 -1.45 -11.40
N ARG A 173 2.63 -2.11 -10.26
CA ARG A 173 1.91 -1.75 -9.04
C ARG A 173 2.28 -0.33 -8.57
N ASP A 174 3.57 -0.01 -8.54
CA ASP A 174 4.04 1.28 -8.04
C ASP A 174 3.71 2.42 -9.01
N MET A 175 3.69 2.18 -10.34
CA MET A 175 3.20 3.14 -11.33
C MET A 175 1.79 3.64 -11.04
N ARG A 176 0.90 2.79 -10.51
CA ARG A 176 -0.48 3.18 -10.17
C ARG A 176 -0.55 4.22 -9.06
N ILE A 177 0.35 4.11 -8.08
CA ILE A 177 0.44 5.08 -6.97
C ILE A 177 1.02 6.41 -7.47
N VAL A 178 2.01 6.36 -8.37
CA VAL A 178 2.56 7.56 -9.02
C VAL A 178 1.51 8.23 -9.92
N GLN A 179 0.73 7.44 -10.67
CA GLN A 179 -0.38 7.94 -11.49
C GLN A 179 -1.41 8.71 -10.63
N GLU A 180 -1.78 8.14 -9.47
CA GLU A 180 -2.66 8.82 -8.53
C GLU A 180 -2.03 10.11 -8.00
N MET A 181 -0.74 10.09 -7.65
CA MET A 181 0.00 11.26 -7.18
C MET A 181 -0.03 12.40 -8.20
N TYR A 182 0.28 12.12 -9.47
CA TYR A 182 0.19 13.09 -10.57
C TYR A 182 -1.25 13.59 -10.79
N ALA A 183 -2.25 12.70 -10.72
CA ALA A 183 -3.66 13.07 -10.87
C ALA A 183 -4.13 14.03 -9.76
N ARG A 184 -3.53 13.96 -8.59
CA ARG A 184 -3.77 14.88 -7.46
C ARG A 184 -2.96 16.17 -7.54
N GLY A 185 -2.17 16.38 -8.60
CA GLY A 185 -1.40 17.60 -8.83
C GLY A 185 -0.04 17.66 -8.12
N PHE A 186 0.44 16.53 -7.57
CA PHE A 186 1.78 16.44 -7.00
C PHE A 186 2.79 15.97 -8.04
N ASP A 187 4.07 16.33 -7.83
CA ASP A 187 5.11 16.12 -8.81
C ASP A 187 6.45 15.73 -8.14
N PHE A 188 7.40 15.25 -8.94
CA PHE A 188 8.77 15.03 -8.53
C PHE A 188 9.67 16.22 -8.90
N THR A 189 10.72 16.42 -8.12
CA THR A 189 11.87 17.23 -8.53
C THR A 189 12.99 16.29 -8.96
N PRO A 190 13.85 16.69 -9.93
CA PRO A 190 15.01 15.88 -10.28
C PRO A 190 15.88 15.54 -9.06
N ILE A 191 16.52 14.37 -9.11
CA ILE A 191 17.50 13.98 -8.11
C ILE A 191 18.68 14.97 -8.17
N ASP A 192 18.96 15.61 -7.05
CA ASP A 192 20.19 16.35 -6.81
C ASP A 192 21.17 15.44 -6.06
N ILE A 193 22.24 15.02 -6.72
CA ILE A 193 23.22 14.06 -6.16
C ILE A 193 23.91 14.55 -4.88
N TYR A 194 23.85 15.86 -4.59
CA TYR A 194 24.44 16.46 -3.38
C TYR A 194 23.43 16.56 -2.22
N ARG A 195 22.14 16.37 -2.48
CA ARG A 195 21.05 16.53 -1.50
C ARG A 195 20.25 15.26 -1.31
N ALA A 196 20.18 14.40 -2.31
CA ALA A 196 19.38 13.19 -2.30
C ALA A 196 19.89 12.19 -1.25
N LEU A 197 18.97 11.52 -0.58
CA LEU A 197 19.28 10.44 0.35
C LEU A 197 19.44 9.11 -0.41
N PRO A 198 20.17 8.15 0.14
CA PRO A 198 20.38 6.86 -0.51
C PRO A 198 19.08 6.10 -0.79
N ASP A 199 18.17 6.03 0.22
CA ASP A 199 17.02 5.14 0.25
C ASP A 199 15.71 5.83 0.70
N ARG A 200 15.69 7.15 0.84
CA ARG A 200 14.54 7.91 1.32
C ARG A 200 14.17 9.04 0.38
N PHE A 201 12.88 9.16 0.11
CA PHE A 201 12.32 10.32 -0.57
C PHE A 201 12.28 11.52 0.36
N GLN A 202 12.49 12.70 -0.20
CA GLN A 202 12.48 13.96 0.52
C GLN A 202 11.42 14.90 -0.06
N ILE A 203 10.87 15.78 0.77
CA ILE A 203 9.99 16.86 0.32
C ILE A 203 10.85 18.10 0.16
N ILE A 204 10.98 18.57 -1.08
CA ILE A 204 11.79 19.74 -1.44
C ILE A 204 10.90 20.70 -2.24
N ASP A 205 10.71 21.91 -1.74
CA ASP A 205 9.96 22.98 -2.40
C ASP A 205 8.56 22.54 -2.90
N GLY A 206 7.86 21.74 -2.08
CA GLY A 206 6.52 21.24 -2.41
C GLY A 206 6.47 20.10 -3.41
N LYS A 207 7.60 19.49 -3.76
CA LYS A 207 7.73 18.32 -4.63
C LYS A 207 8.47 17.20 -3.93
N LEU A 208 8.42 15.99 -4.49
CA LEU A 208 9.18 14.85 -4.01
C LEU A 208 10.51 14.72 -4.74
N MET A 209 11.62 14.71 -4.01
CA MET A 209 12.91 14.29 -4.53
C MET A 209 13.07 12.79 -4.29
N PRO A 210 13.22 11.98 -5.36
CA PRO A 210 13.42 10.55 -5.22
C PRO A 210 14.76 10.20 -4.58
N ALA A 211 14.85 8.99 -4.01
CA ALA A 211 16.08 8.45 -3.46
C ALA A 211 17.05 8.03 -4.56
N LEU A 212 18.35 7.98 -4.25
CA LEU A 212 19.39 7.59 -5.21
C LEU A 212 19.21 6.16 -5.72
N ASN A 213 18.77 5.22 -4.86
CA ASN A 213 18.56 3.82 -5.24
C ASN A 213 17.36 3.59 -6.18
N THR A 214 16.62 4.64 -6.52
CA THR A 214 15.54 4.57 -7.53
C THR A 214 16.05 4.62 -8.97
N ILE A 215 17.31 4.99 -9.17
CA ILE A 215 17.99 4.99 -10.47
C ILE A 215 18.31 3.55 -10.85
N GLU A 216 17.99 3.13 -12.08
CA GLU A 216 18.27 1.78 -12.55
C GLU A 216 19.78 1.49 -12.50
N GLY A 217 20.14 0.34 -11.93
CA GLY A 217 21.53 -0.05 -11.72
C GLY A 217 22.21 0.54 -10.48
N MET A 218 21.54 1.44 -9.76
CA MET A 218 22.01 2.02 -8.50
C MET A 218 21.54 1.16 -7.32
N GLY A 219 22.35 0.20 -6.91
CA GLY A 219 22.07 -0.59 -5.69
C GLY A 219 22.28 0.23 -4.41
N ASP A 220 21.76 -0.24 -3.28
CA ASP A 220 21.81 0.48 -1.99
C ASP A 220 23.23 0.88 -1.58
N ASN A 221 24.22 -0.01 -1.73
CA ASN A 221 25.61 0.28 -1.40
C ASN A 221 26.20 1.40 -2.28
N ALA A 222 25.86 1.42 -3.57
CA ALA A 222 26.28 2.48 -4.48
C ALA A 222 25.62 3.81 -4.14
N ALA A 223 24.31 3.79 -3.83
CA ALA A 223 23.57 4.96 -3.38
C ALA A 223 24.15 5.57 -2.08
N ILE A 224 24.50 4.73 -1.12
CA ILE A 224 25.20 5.15 0.11
C ILE A 224 26.55 5.78 -0.23
N ALA A 225 27.36 5.15 -1.10
CA ALA A 225 28.65 5.67 -1.49
C ALA A 225 28.55 7.02 -2.20
N VAL A 226 27.54 7.25 -3.03
CA VAL A 226 27.26 8.57 -3.66
C VAL A 226 26.96 9.61 -2.59
N ALA A 227 26.05 9.32 -1.67
CA ALA A 227 25.66 10.25 -0.63
C ALA A 227 26.82 10.60 0.32
N GLU A 228 27.67 9.62 0.65
CA GLU A 228 28.85 9.86 1.48
C GLU A 228 29.91 10.68 0.73
N ALA A 229 30.25 10.30 -0.51
CA ALA A 229 31.23 11.04 -1.32
C ALA A 229 30.79 12.49 -1.60
N ALA A 230 29.49 12.74 -1.73
CA ALA A 230 28.96 14.09 -1.94
C ALA A 230 29.23 15.04 -0.75
N LYS A 231 29.37 14.50 0.48
CA LYS A 231 29.70 15.29 1.67
C LYS A 231 31.15 15.84 1.63
N ASP A 232 32.04 15.15 0.92
CA ASP A 232 33.45 15.53 0.79
C ASP A 232 33.70 16.61 -0.27
N GLY A 233 32.62 17.17 -0.84
CA GLY A 233 32.66 18.24 -1.83
C GLY A 233 32.21 17.82 -3.22
N LYS A 234 32.20 18.78 -4.13
CA LYS A 234 31.72 18.59 -5.50
C LYS A 234 32.58 17.57 -6.27
N PHE A 235 31.94 16.81 -7.12
CA PHE A 235 32.61 15.96 -8.10
C PHE A 235 33.16 16.83 -9.25
N LEU A 236 34.42 16.58 -9.62
CA LEU A 236 35.10 17.36 -10.64
C LEU A 236 34.83 16.84 -12.07
N SER A 237 34.54 15.53 -12.19
CA SER A 237 34.27 14.87 -13.47
C SER A 237 33.51 13.55 -13.22
N LYS A 238 33.02 12.93 -14.29
CA LYS A 238 32.43 11.58 -14.23
C LYS A 238 33.46 10.53 -13.80
N ASP A 239 34.73 10.70 -14.17
CA ASP A 239 35.83 9.85 -13.70
C ASP A 239 36.05 10.01 -12.19
N ASP A 240 36.09 11.22 -11.67
CA ASP A 240 36.17 11.50 -10.23
C ASP A 240 34.98 10.92 -9.49
N PHE A 241 33.76 11.14 -10.01
CA PHE A 241 32.52 10.54 -9.48
C PHE A 241 32.66 9.02 -9.39
N ARG A 242 33.09 8.36 -10.48
CA ARG A 242 33.27 6.91 -10.53
C ARG A 242 34.31 6.41 -9.53
N GLN A 243 35.45 7.10 -9.41
CA GLN A 243 36.52 6.71 -8.48
C GLN A 243 36.06 6.78 -7.02
N ARG A 244 35.33 7.84 -6.66
CA ARG A 244 34.89 8.10 -5.29
C ARG A 244 33.69 7.24 -4.89
N THR A 245 32.78 6.92 -5.81
CA THR A 245 31.50 6.25 -5.52
C THR A 245 31.48 4.78 -5.89
N LYS A 246 32.37 4.33 -6.78
CA LYS A 246 32.39 2.97 -7.36
C LYS A 246 31.14 2.63 -8.17
N VAL A 247 30.34 3.62 -8.55
CA VAL A 247 29.18 3.44 -9.44
C VAL A 247 29.68 2.94 -10.81
N THR A 248 28.90 2.04 -11.43
CA THR A 248 29.28 1.46 -12.74
C THR A 248 29.22 2.51 -13.85
N LYS A 249 30.01 2.33 -14.90
CA LYS A 249 29.99 3.25 -16.05
C LYS A 249 28.59 3.34 -16.66
N SER A 250 27.92 2.21 -16.85
CA SER A 250 26.55 2.19 -17.41
C SER A 250 25.54 2.99 -16.60
N THR A 251 25.64 2.96 -15.27
CA THR A 251 24.77 3.77 -14.39
C THR A 251 25.13 5.26 -14.49
N ILE A 252 26.43 5.60 -14.60
CA ILE A 252 26.89 6.99 -14.79
C ILE A 252 26.38 7.54 -16.12
N ASP A 253 26.48 6.75 -17.20
CA ASP A 253 25.98 7.12 -18.52
C ASP A 253 24.47 7.38 -18.47
N LEU A 254 23.69 6.49 -17.81
CA LEU A 254 22.26 6.69 -17.60
C LEU A 254 21.97 7.97 -16.78
N MET A 255 22.73 8.23 -15.71
CA MET A 255 22.58 9.46 -14.91
C MET A 255 22.85 10.72 -15.73
N ALA A 256 23.84 10.67 -16.63
CA ALA A 256 24.14 11.76 -17.55
C ALA A 256 23.00 11.98 -18.57
N ASP A 257 22.48 10.90 -19.17
CA ASP A 257 21.35 10.95 -20.11
C ASP A 257 20.06 11.50 -19.45
N LEU A 258 19.90 11.25 -18.15
CA LEU A 258 18.81 11.77 -17.35
C LEU A 258 19.05 13.21 -16.83
N GLY A 259 20.21 13.82 -17.15
CA GLY A 259 20.57 15.18 -16.73
C GLY A 259 20.92 15.31 -15.26
N LEU A 260 21.14 14.20 -14.54
CA LEU A 260 21.40 14.20 -13.07
C LEU A 260 22.82 14.63 -12.71
N LEU A 261 23.73 14.62 -13.66
CA LEU A 261 25.12 15.03 -13.47
C LEU A 261 25.42 16.45 -13.96
N GLY A 262 24.41 17.15 -14.53
CA GLY A 262 24.57 18.49 -15.10
C GLY A 262 25.66 18.51 -16.19
N ASP A 263 26.46 19.57 -16.21
CA ASP A 263 27.56 19.77 -17.18
C ASP A 263 28.88 19.15 -16.72
N MET A 264 28.83 18.09 -15.90
CA MET A 264 30.03 17.43 -15.38
C MET A 264 30.86 16.82 -16.53
N PRO A 265 32.17 17.24 -16.71
CA PRO A 265 32.99 16.73 -17.79
C PRO A 265 33.33 15.25 -17.60
N GLU A 266 33.77 14.57 -18.68
CA GLU A 266 34.15 13.16 -18.63
C GLU A 266 35.37 12.94 -17.72
N SER A 267 36.39 13.76 -17.87
CA SER A 267 37.68 13.62 -17.15
C SER A 267 38.17 14.95 -16.57
N ASN A 268 38.98 14.88 -15.51
CA ASN A 268 39.69 16.03 -14.95
C ASN A 268 40.89 16.45 -15.79
N GLN A 269 41.28 15.66 -16.81
CA GLN A 269 42.39 15.99 -17.66
C GLN A 269 41.95 17.04 -18.69
N LEU A 270 42.56 18.20 -18.62
CA LEU A 270 42.46 19.18 -19.69
C LEU A 270 43.08 18.58 -20.96
N SER A 271 42.31 18.47 -22.02
CA SER A 271 42.82 18.11 -23.33
C SER A 271 43.64 19.26 -23.89
N LEU A 272 44.77 18.96 -24.52
CA LEU A 272 45.55 19.95 -25.28
C LEU A 272 44.70 20.63 -26.39
N PHE A 273 43.58 20.03 -26.78
CA PHE A 273 42.64 20.57 -27.75
C PHE A 273 41.61 21.57 -27.14
N ASP A 274 41.54 21.69 -25.82
CA ASP A 274 40.68 22.68 -25.15
C ASP A 274 41.30 24.07 -25.14
N PHE A 275 42.50 24.21 -25.67
CA PHE A 275 43.28 25.48 -25.80
C PHE A 275 43.51 25.92 -27.25
N ALA A 276 42.85 25.26 -28.22
CA ALA A 276 43.00 25.60 -29.63
C ALA A 276 41.86 26.45 -30.17
#